data_8c0c658366ba3eca8755151f9412a3e9
#
_entry.id   8c0c658366ba3eca8755151f9412a3e9
#
_cell.length_a   1.000
_cell.length_b   1.000
_cell.length_c   1.000
_cell.angle_alpha   90.00
_cell.angle_beta   90.00
_cell.angle_gamma   90.00
#
_symmetry.space_group_name_H-M   'P 1'
#
loop_
_entity.id
_entity.type
_entity.pdbx_description
1 polymer ?
#
loop_
_entity_poly.entity_id
_entity_poly.type
_entity_poly.pdbx_seq_one_letter_code
_entity_poly.pdbx_strand_id
1 'polypeptide(L)'
;MSLLALQNREVSPVTVGIFFALFLAYAPTPALHAQQPGTAMVFYAQSQASEDLWSDLFQSLRADLASGIGESPNGFSLQQNPTYFRGNDDLALGNVSQVIVVKLLGRCDVVPLFDRPSLKGPLGWVLDVSGRIQPYIFVDCGRIAQVLGRRSAGLTNGERRHEMAQAIAHVVIHEWIHVATQSSSHSAHGISKQFLSPEELTAEPGNKTVAIATH
;
A
#
# COMPACT_ATOMS: atom_id res chain seq x y z
N MET A 1 77.93 -12.43 -42.14
CA MET A 1 76.82 -12.45 -43.13
C MET A 1 76.00 -13.70 -42.83
N SER A 2 74.83 -13.52 -42.22
CA SER A 2 73.88 -14.63 -42.03
C SER A 2 72.49 -14.06 -42.11
N LEU A 3 71.76 -14.44 -43.15
CA LEU A 3 70.39 -14.12 -43.39
C LEU A 3 69.44 -14.92 -42.46
N LEU A 4 68.64 -14.27 -41.67
CA LEU A 4 67.51 -14.85 -40.94
C LEU A 4 66.29 -14.81 -41.82
N ALA A 5 65.79 -16.00 -42.15
CA ALA A 5 64.53 -16.17 -42.87
C ALA A 5 63.33 -15.91 -41.95
N LEU A 6 62.46 -14.99 -42.38
CA LEU A 6 61.14 -14.76 -41.81
C LEU A 6 60.17 -15.85 -42.27
N GLN A 7 59.73 -16.69 -41.34
CA GLN A 7 58.71 -17.71 -41.61
C GLN A 7 57.31 -17.09 -41.43
N ASN A 8 56.62 -16.87 -42.53
CA ASN A 8 55.21 -16.48 -42.56
C ASN A 8 54.36 -17.66 -42.02
N ARG A 9 53.76 -17.47 -40.87
CA ARG A 9 52.71 -18.38 -40.36
C ARG A 9 51.38 -17.93 -41.01
N GLU A 10 50.87 -18.70 -41.94
CA GLU A 10 49.51 -18.58 -42.42
C GLU A 10 48.55 -18.97 -41.29
N VAL A 11 47.73 -18.01 -40.89
CA VAL A 11 46.65 -18.22 -39.93
C VAL A 11 45.48 -18.85 -40.68
N SER A 12 45.16 -20.08 -40.36
CA SER A 12 44.10 -20.86 -41.00
C SER A 12 42.71 -20.20 -40.75
N PRO A 13 41.85 -19.99 -41.75
CA PRO A 13 40.52 -19.36 -41.64
C PRO A 13 39.52 -20.13 -40.78
N VAL A 14 39.84 -21.39 -40.42
CA VAL A 14 38.97 -22.26 -39.62
C VAL A 14 38.87 -21.79 -38.15
N THR A 15 39.90 -21.09 -37.64
CA THR A 15 39.96 -20.66 -36.23
C THR A 15 39.04 -19.46 -35.92
N VAL A 16 38.68 -18.63 -36.92
CA VAL A 16 37.83 -17.44 -36.75
C VAL A 16 36.37 -17.83 -36.64
N GLY A 17 35.93 -18.88 -37.30
CA GLY A 17 34.53 -19.34 -37.28
C GLY A 17 34.06 -19.91 -35.93
N ILE A 18 34.97 -20.53 -35.17
CA ILE A 18 34.63 -21.14 -33.87
C ILE A 18 34.44 -20.09 -32.76
N PHE A 19 35.15 -18.97 -32.84
CA PHE A 19 35.00 -17.90 -31.86
C PHE A 19 33.68 -17.12 -32.02
N PHE A 20 33.14 -17.04 -33.23
CA PHE A 20 31.85 -16.34 -33.48
C PHE A 20 30.65 -17.17 -33.02
N ALA A 21 30.69 -18.49 -33.13
CA ALA A 21 29.64 -19.39 -32.70
C ALA A 21 29.52 -19.48 -31.16
N LEU A 22 30.61 -19.30 -30.42
CA LEU A 22 30.62 -19.31 -28.96
C LEU A 22 30.07 -18.01 -28.34
N PHE A 23 30.14 -16.86 -29.05
CA PHE A 23 29.60 -15.61 -28.56
C PHE A 23 28.06 -15.48 -28.70
N LEU A 24 27.45 -16.19 -29.64
CA LEU A 24 26.00 -16.21 -29.81
C LEU A 24 25.27 -17.10 -28.80
N ALA A 25 25.96 -18.04 -28.15
CA ALA A 25 25.37 -18.92 -27.15
C ALA A 25 25.23 -18.28 -25.75
N TYR A 26 25.84 -17.11 -25.54
CA TYR A 26 25.75 -16.35 -24.30
C TYR A 26 24.85 -15.09 -24.40
N ALA A 27 23.89 -15.06 -25.31
CA ALA A 27 22.86 -14.05 -25.25
C ALA A 27 22.10 -14.26 -23.93
N PRO A 28 22.09 -13.25 -23.01
CA PRO A 28 21.33 -13.39 -21.79
C PRO A 28 19.88 -13.58 -22.17
N THR A 29 19.32 -14.76 -21.86
CA THR A 29 17.90 -15.00 -21.98
C THR A 29 17.21 -13.89 -21.18
N PRO A 30 16.27 -13.12 -21.76
CA PRO A 30 15.52 -12.14 -21.01
C PRO A 30 14.91 -12.87 -19.81
N ALA A 31 15.32 -12.50 -18.61
CA ALA A 31 14.72 -13.04 -17.39
C ALA A 31 13.24 -12.75 -17.52
N LEU A 32 12.42 -13.78 -17.69
CA LEU A 32 10.98 -13.69 -17.53
C LEU A 32 10.78 -13.15 -16.11
N HIS A 33 10.48 -11.86 -16.01
CA HIS A 33 10.08 -11.27 -14.75
C HIS A 33 8.78 -11.97 -14.40
N ALA A 34 8.86 -13.03 -13.58
CA ALA A 34 7.70 -13.63 -12.95
C ALA A 34 7.00 -12.48 -12.24
N GLN A 35 5.80 -12.11 -12.71
CA GLN A 35 4.97 -11.12 -12.03
C GLN A 35 4.85 -11.58 -10.58
N GLN A 36 5.33 -10.76 -9.65
CA GLN A 36 5.15 -11.08 -8.23
C GLN A 36 3.66 -11.22 -7.97
N PRO A 37 3.25 -12.30 -7.29
CA PRO A 37 1.86 -12.52 -6.98
C PRO A 37 1.31 -11.34 -6.18
N GLY A 38 0.16 -10.83 -6.60
CA GLY A 38 -0.43 -9.59 -6.10
C GLY A 38 -1.15 -9.75 -4.76
N THR A 39 -1.43 -8.64 -4.09
CA THR A 39 -2.36 -8.56 -2.97
C THR A 39 -3.71 -8.07 -3.47
N ALA A 40 -4.79 -8.72 -3.09
CA ALA A 40 -6.16 -8.24 -3.27
C ALA A 40 -6.73 -7.75 -1.94
N MET A 41 -7.40 -6.59 -1.95
CA MET A 41 -8.16 -6.07 -0.83
C MET A 41 -9.65 -6.09 -1.17
N VAL A 42 -10.43 -6.78 -0.35
CA VAL A 42 -11.88 -6.91 -0.53
C VAL A 42 -12.59 -6.13 0.57
N PHE A 43 -13.34 -5.13 0.18
CA PHE A 43 -14.00 -4.20 1.07
C PHE A 43 -15.49 -4.53 1.26
N TYR A 44 -15.92 -4.64 2.49
CA TYR A 44 -17.31 -4.79 2.88
C TYR A 44 -17.74 -3.58 3.73
N ALA A 45 -18.82 -2.91 3.39
CA ALA A 45 -19.42 -1.88 4.23
C ALA A 45 -20.67 -2.43 4.93
N GLN A 46 -20.78 -2.20 6.24
CA GLN A 46 -21.94 -2.59 7.04
C GLN A 46 -23.19 -1.76 6.64
N SER A 47 -22.99 -0.50 6.28
CA SER A 47 -24.02 0.38 5.75
C SER A 47 -23.73 0.69 4.28
N GLN A 48 -24.76 1.07 3.52
CA GLN A 48 -24.58 1.45 2.13
C GLN A 48 -23.60 2.64 2.04
N ALA A 49 -22.49 2.43 1.37
CA ALA A 49 -21.53 3.47 1.01
C ALA A 49 -21.80 3.97 -0.41
N SER A 50 -21.63 5.27 -0.65
CA SER A 50 -21.84 5.84 -1.99
C SER A 50 -20.73 5.42 -2.95
N GLU A 51 -21.02 5.39 -4.24
CA GLU A 51 -20.03 5.11 -5.29
C GLU A 51 -18.88 6.13 -5.24
N ASP A 52 -19.19 7.38 -4.96
CA ASP A 52 -18.18 8.43 -4.81
C ASP A 52 -17.23 8.17 -3.63
N LEU A 53 -17.73 7.63 -2.50
CA LEU A 53 -16.88 7.27 -1.37
C LEU A 53 -15.91 6.15 -1.75
N TRP A 54 -16.37 5.14 -2.47
CA TRP A 54 -15.50 4.07 -2.96
C TRP A 54 -14.43 4.59 -3.90
N SER A 55 -14.81 5.47 -4.83
CA SER A 55 -13.88 6.11 -5.75
C SER A 55 -12.78 6.89 -5.01
N ASP A 56 -13.20 7.77 -4.08
CA ASP A 56 -12.28 8.60 -3.29
C ASP A 56 -11.37 7.72 -2.42
N LEU A 57 -11.91 6.67 -1.77
CA LEU A 57 -11.15 5.75 -0.93
C LEU A 57 -10.06 5.00 -1.72
N PHE A 58 -10.42 4.41 -2.86
CA PHE A 58 -9.45 3.67 -3.66
C PHE A 58 -8.42 4.59 -4.31
N GLN A 59 -8.79 5.83 -4.62
CA GLN A 59 -7.84 6.85 -5.06
C GLN A 59 -6.86 7.23 -3.95
N SER A 60 -7.34 7.48 -2.73
CA SER A 60 -6.52 7.80 -1.57
C SER A 60 -5.53 6.67 -1.26
N LEU A 61 -6.00 5.42 -1.19
CA LEU A 61 -5.14 4.25 -0.97
C LEU A 61 -4.01 4.15 -2.01
N ARG A 62 -4.32 4.34 -3.30
CA ARG A 62 -3.29 4.31 -4.36
C ARG A 62 -2.29 5.46 -4.22
N ALA A 63 -2.77 6.67 -3.93
CA ALA A 63 -1.93 7.85 -3.79
C ALA A 63 -0.99 7.71 -2.58
N ASP A 64 -1.49 7.24 -1.45
CA ASP A 64 -0.73 7.02 -0.23
C ASP A 64 0.38 5.98 -0.43
N LEU A 65 0.03 4.82 -0.99
CA LEU A 65 1.02 3.77 -1.28
C LEU A 65 2.07 4.22 -2.30
N ALA A 66 1.66 4.98 -3.33
CA ALA A 66 2.59 5.54 -4.30
C ALA A 66 3.53 6.60 -3.71
N SER A 67 3.10 7.31 -2.66
CA SER A 67 3.93 8.28 -1.93
C SER A 67 4.91 7.65 -0.94
N GLY A 68 4.88 6.33 -0.78
CA GLY A 68 5.72 5.59 0.18
C GLY A 68 5.13 5.55 1.60
N ILE A 69 3.87 5.93 1.79
CA ILE A 69 3.19 5.66 3.07
C ILE A 69 3.12 4.14 3.25
N GLY A 70 3.57 3.66 4.41
CA GLY A 70 3.69 2.22 4.70
C GLY A 70 5.10 1.66 4.49
N GLU A 71 6.07 2.50 4.13
CA GLU A 71 7.48 2.15 4.20
C GLU A 71 7.99 2.29 5.64
N SER A 72 8.68 1.27 6.10
CA SER A 72 9.33 1.27 7.40
C SER A 72 10.81 1.64 7.26
N PRO A 73 11.40 2.36 8.24
CA PRO A 73 12.84 2.59 8.30
C PRO A 73 13.68 1.31 8.23
N ASN A 74 13.10 0.17 8.59
CA ASN A 74 13.74 -1.15 8.54
C ASN A 74 13.70 -1.81 7.15
N GLY A 75 13.33 -1.07 6.09
CA GLY A 75 13.28 -1.57 4.72
C GLY A 75 12.05 -2.41 4.39
N PHE A 76 11.07 -2.49 5.29
CA PHE A 76 9.76 -3.06 4.98
C PHE A 76 8.96 -2.06 4.14
N SER A 77 8.33 -2.54 3.07
CA SER A 77 7.42 -1.75 2.24
C SER A 77 6.19 -2.58 1.92
N LEU A 78 5.02 -1.97 2.06
CA LEU A 78 3.77 -2.57 1.58
C LEU A 78 3.79 -2.65 0.05
N GLN A 79 3.07 -3.64 -0.49
CA GLN A 79 2.90 -3.73 -1.93
C GLN A 79 2.21 -2.47 -2.48
N GLN A 80 2.84 -1.78 -3.42
CA GLN A 80 2.40 -0.48 -3.90
C GLN A 80 1.11 -0.51 -4.75
N ASN A 81 0.77 -1.64 -5.36
CA ASN A 81 -0.37 -1.76 -6.27
C ASN A 81 -1.26 -2.95 -5.95
N PRO A 82 -1.96 -2.97 -4.80
CA PRO A 82 -2.96 -3.99 -4.55
C PRO A 82 -4.17 -3.78 -5.46
N THR A 83 -4.88 -4.86 -5.77
CA THR A 83 -6.17 -4.78 -6.45
C THR A 83 -7.28 -4.60 -5.43
N TYR A 84 -8.18 -3.65 -5.68
CA TYR A 84 -9.31 -3.34 -4.79
C TYR A 84 -10.61 -3.89 -5.35
N PHE A 85 -11.39 -4.55 -4.51
CA PHE A 85 -12.72 -5.08 -4.81
C PHE A 85 -13.71 -4.65 -3.74
N ARG A 86 -14.95 -4.45 -4.12
CA ARG A 86 -16.06 -4.42 -3.17
C ARG A 86 -16.59 -5.82 -2.97
N GLY A 87 -17.18 -6.11 -1.83
CA GLY A 87 -17.63 -7.46 -1.49
C GLY A 87 -18.70 -8.06 -2.39
N ASN A 88 -19.33 -7.23 -3.22
CA ASN A 88 -20.31 -7.61 -4.24
C ASN A 88 -19.76 -7.62 -5.68
N ASP A 89 -18.49 -7.30 -5.88
CA ASP A 89 -17.85 -7.36 -7.19
C ASP A 89 -17.52 -8.82 -7.54
N ASP A 90 -17.51 -9.13 -8.85
CA ASP A 90 -17.00 -10.40 -9.32
C ASP A 90 -15.49 -10.47 -9.06
N LEU A 91 -15.08 -11.38 -8.19
CA LEU A 91 -13.68 -11.52 -7.77
C LEU A 91 -12.88 -12.31 -8.81
N ALA A 92 -12.35 -11.62 -9.81
CA ALA A 92 -11.35 -12.22 -10.70
C ALA A 92 -9.97 -12.21 -10.01
N LEU A 93 -9.75 -13.13 -9.06
CA LEU A 93 -8.52 -13.28 -8.27
C LEU A 93 -7.41 -13.98 -9.08
N GLY A 94 -7.05 -13.50 -10.25
CA GLY A 94 -6.04 -14.12 -11.13
C GLY A 94 -4.74 -14.53 -10.39
N ASN A 95 -3.68 -13.76 -10.51
CA ASN A 95 -2.40 -14.04 -9.85
C ASN A 95 -2.31 -13.33 -8.47
N VAL A 96 -3.15 -13.74 -7.51
CA VAL A 96 -3.20 -13.20 -6.15
C VAL A 96 -2.61 -14.20 -5.16
N SER A 97 -1.64 -13.75 -4.37
CA SER A 97 -1.02 -14.55 -3.28
C SER A 97 -1.61 -14.28 -1.92
N GLN A 98 -2.20 -13.09 -1.73
CA GLN A 98 -2.77 -12.66 -0.47
C GLN A 98 -4.10 -11.95 -0.70
N VAL A 99 -5.09 -12.32 0.10
CA VAL A 99 -6.37 -11.61 0.18
C VAL A 99 -6.49 -10.97 1.56
N ILE A 100 -6.75 -9.68 1.60
CA ILE A 100 -7.04 -8.91 2.82
C ILE A 100 -8.51 -8.52 2.79
N VAL A 101 -9.22 -8.83 3.84
CA VAL A 101 -10.63 -8.46 3.99
C VAL A 101 -10.72 -7.21 4.87
N VAL A 102 -11.30 -6.14 4.34
CA VAL A 102 -11.54 -4.88 5.05
C VAL A 102 -13.02 -4.71 5.33
N LYS A 103 -13.39 -4.57 6.61
CA LYS A 103 -14.77 -4.35 7.05
C LYS A 103 -14.96 -2.93 7.57
N LEU A 104 -15.74 -2.13 6.85
CA LEU A 104 -16.14 -0.80 7.27
C LEU A 104 -17.40 -0.90 8.13
N LEU A 105 -17.29 -0.55 9.40
CA LEU A 105 -18.34 -0.65 10.39
C LEU A 105 -19.05 0.68 10.59
N GLY A 106 -20.36 0.63 10.82
CA GLY A 106 -21.17 1.82 10.98
C GLY A 106 -21.38 2.59 9.66
N ARG A 107 -21.71 3.88 9.78
CA ARG A 107 -21.92 4.77 8.64
C ARG A 107 -20.63 5.51 8.31
N CYS A 108 -20.21 5.45 7.06
CA CYS A 108 -19.02 6.11 6.56
C CYS A 108 -19.33 7.49 5.93
N ASP A 109 -20.20 8.27 6.57
CA ASP A 109 -20.52 9.64 6.20
C ASP A 109 -20.19 10.60 7.33
N VAL A 110 -19.53 11.70 7.03
CA VAL A 110 -19.25 12.75 8.01
C VAL A 110 -20.45 13.67 8.11
N VAL A 111 -21.25 13.49 9.15
CA VAL A 111 -22.28 14.44 9.53
C VAL A 111 -21.68 15.37 10.60
N PRO A 112 -21.80 16.71 10.49
CA PRO A 112 -21.38 17.61 11.54
C PRO A 112 -22.04 17.21 12.86
N LEU A 113 -21.26 16.79 13.83
CA LEU A 113 -21.76 16.28 15.10
C LEU A 113 -21.62 17.36 16.15
N PHE A 114 -22.72 18.03 16.43
CA PHE A 114 -22.79 19.05 17.47
C PHE A 114 -23.04 18.36 18.77
N ASP A 115 -22.73 17.60 19.50
CA ASP A 115 -23.05 17.03 20.83
C ASP A 115 -23.23 15.51 20.89
N ARG A 116 -22.37 14.74 20.29
CA ARG A 116 -22.36 13.30 20.61
C ARG A 116 -21.27 12.97 21.64
N PRO A 117 -21.55 12.09 22.61
CA PRO A 117 -20.53 11.64 23.54
C PRO A 117 -19.38 10.98 22.77
N SER A 118 -18.14 11.26 23.23
CA SER A 118 -16.94 10.68 22.62
C SER A 118 -17.00 9.15 22.68
N LEU A 119 -17.06 8.52 21.52
CA LEU A 119 -16.90 7.06 21.44
C LEU A 119 -15.46 6.70 21.81
N LYS A 120 -15.26 5.82 22.77
CA LYS A 120 -13.93 5.34 23.16
C LYS A 120 -13.57 4.07 22.36
N GLY A 121 -12.29 3.86 22.04
CA GLY A 121 -11.76 2.68 21.37
C GLY A 121 -10.92 3.02 20.12
N PRO A 122 -10.36 2.08 19.38
CA PRO A 122 -9.53 2.29 18.20
C PRO A 122 -10.36 2.75 16.99
N LEU A 123 -9.74 3.41 16.02
CA LEU A 123 -10.35 3.74 14.72
C LEU A 123 -10.39 2.53 13.80
N GLY A 124 -9.41 1.64 13.95
CA GLY A 124 -9.32 0.36 13.27
C GLY A 124 -8.68 -0.68 14.17
N TRP A 125 -8.76 -1.93 13.76
CA TRP A 125 -8.06 -3.04 14.41
C TRP A 125 -7.96 -4.24 13.47
N VAL A 126 -6.99 -5.10 13.74
CA VAL A 126 -6.84 -6.41 13.08
C VAL A 126 -7.37 -7.54 13.99
N LEU A 127 -7.69 -8.66 13.38
CA LEU A 127 -8.07 -9.87 14.12
C LEU A 127 -6.81 -10.63 14.53
N ASP A 128 -6.57 -10.76 15.84
CA ASP A 128 -5.54 -11.65 16.38
C ASP A 128 -6.19 -12.98 16.82
N VAL A 129 -5.61 -14.09 16.39
CA VAL A 129 -6.00 -15.42 16.80
C VAL A 129 -4.76 -16.17 17.29
N SER A 130 -4.67 -16.37 18.59
CA SER A 130 -3.57 -17.08 19.23
C SER A 130 -2.18 -16.50 18.90
N GLY A 131 -2.05 -15.17 18.91
CA GLY A 131 -0.81 -14.45 18.61
C GLY A 131 -0.47 -14.38 17.12
N ARG A 132 -1.40 -14.72 16.24
CA ARG A 132 -1.25 -14.60 14.79
C ARG A 132 -2.25 -13.58 14.25
N ILE A 133 -1.75 -12.51 13.65
CA ILE A 133 -2.59 -11.49 13.05
C ILE A 133 -3.15 -12.02 11.72
N GLN A 134 -4.48 -12.06 11.65
CA GLN A 134 -5.21 -12.54 10.48
C GLN A 134 -5.37 -11.40 9.44
N PRO A 135 -5.56 -11.72 8.15
CA PRO A 135 -5.75 -10.70 7.11
C PRO A 135 -7.18 -10.13 7.12
N TYR A 136 -7.65 -9.75 8.30
CA TYR A 136 -8.95 -9.12 8.53
C TYR A 136 -8.74 -7.79 9.23
N ILE A 137 -9.11 -6.71 8.53
CA ILE A 137 -9.03 -5.34 9.02
C ILE A 137 -10.45 -4.84 9.28
N PHE A 138 -10.65 -4.25 10.44
CA PHE A 138 -11.90 -3.58 10.81
C PHE A 138 -11.65 -2.09 10.94
N VAL A 139 -12.54 -1.27 10.39
CA VAL A 139 -12.48 0.20 10.46
C VAL A 139 -13.81 0.72 10.98
N ASP A 140 -13.78 1.49 12.08
CA ASP A 140 -14.97 2.11 12.65
C ASP A 140 -15.22 3.50 12.02
N CYS A 141 -16.01 3.51 10.96
CA CYS A 141 -16.39 4.74 10.27
C CYS A 141 -17.11 5.75 11.18
N GLY A 142 -17.91 5.26 12.13
CA GLY A 142 -18.63 6.14 13.06
C GLY A 142 -17.67 6.93 13.96
N ARG A 143 -16.58 6.30 14.37
CA ARG A 143 -15.54 6.95 15.16
C ARG A 143 -14.68 7.89 14.33
N ILE A 144 -14.31 7.49 13.12
CA ILE A 144 -13.61 8.39 12.19
C ILE A 144 -14.46 9.64 11.96
N ALA A 145 -15.77 9.48 11.66
CA ALA A 145 -16.70 10.61 11.51
C ALA A 145 -16.74 11.51 12.75
N GLN A 146 -16.64 10.92 13.95
CA GLN A 146 -16.62 11.69 15.19
C GLN A 146 -15.31 12.48 15.36
N VAL A 147 -14.16 11.88 15.03
CA VAL A 147 -12.86 12.56 15.07
C VAL A 147 -12.82 13.71 14.08
N LEU A 148 -13.34 13.53 12.88
CA LEU A 148 -13.39 14.54 11.82
C LEU A 148 -14.48 15.59 12.02
N GLY A 149 -15.57 15.25 12.73
CA GLY A 149 -16.81 16.03 12.76
C GLY A 149 -16.66 17.50 13.21
N ARG A 150 -15.73 17.78 14.13
CA ARG A 150 -15.43 19.17 14.56
C ARG A 150 -14.69 19.98 13.51
N ARG A 151 -13.79 19.35 12.77
CA ARG A 151 -13.00 19.96 11.71
C ARG A 151 -13.87 20.21 10.46
N SER A 152 -14.77 19.32 10.20
CA SER A 152 -15.60 19.32 8.99
C SER A 152 -16.74 20.34 9.01
N ALA A 153 -16.83 21.19 10.05
CA ALA A 153 -17.88 22.20 10.23
C ALA A 153 -17.74 23.30 9.22
N GLY A 154 -17.84 23.44 8.16
CA GLY A 154 -17.67 24.45 7.10
C GLY A 154 -17.35 23.85 5.75
N LEU A 155 -17.06 22.55 5.73
CA LEU A 155 -16.78 21.84 4.50
C LEU A 155 -18.06 21.50 3.74
N THR A 156 -17.97 21.45 2.43
CA THR A 156 -19.02 20.90 1.55
C THR A 156 -19.15 19.38 1.76
N ASN A 157 -20.24 18.81 1.27
CA ASN A 157 -20.46 17.36 1.33
C ASN A 157 -19.35 16.58 0.59
N GLY A 158 -18.84 17.12 -0.52
CA GLY A 158 -17.75 16.52 -1.28
C GLY A 158 -16.45 16.50 -0.50
N GLU A 159 -16.07 17.62 0.10
CA GLU A 159 -14.86 17.73 0.93
C GLU A 159 -14.93 16.82 2.15
N ARG A 160 -16.06 16.78 2.86
CA ARG A 160 -16.27 15.85 3.98
C ARG A 160 -16.12 14.38 3.58
N ARG A 161 -16.68 14.01 2.42
CA ARG A 161 -16.54 12.66 1.88
C ARG A 161 -15.08 12.34 1.56
N HIS A 162 -14.38 13.27 0.95
CA HIS A 162 -12.96 13.12 0.64
C HIS A 162 -12.11 12.95 1.90
N GLU A 163 -12.28 13.81 2.93
CA GLU A 163 -11.61 13.66 4.23
C GLU A 163 -11.93 12.30 4.88
N MET A 164 -13.17 11.82 4.78
CA MET A 164 -13.55 10.50 5.28
C MET A 164 -12.83 9.39 4.55
N ALA A 165 -12.75 9.47 3.23
CA ALA A 165 -12.05 8.49 2.40
C ALA A 165 -10.55 8.44 2.72
N GLN A 166 -9.90 9.59 2.87
CA GLN A 166 -8.49 9.68 3.30
C GLN A 166 -8.29 9.07 4.68
N ALA A 167 -9.12 9.42 5.64
CA ALA A 167 -9.02 8.88 6.99
C ALA A 167 -9.20 7.36 7.03
N ILE A 168 -10.15 6.82 6.27
CA ILE A 168 -10.31 5.37 6.12
C ILE A 168 -9.07 4.76 5.48
N ALA A 169 -8.50 5.36 4.42
CA ALA A 169 -7.30 4.87 3.75
C ALA A 169 -6.11 4.80 4.72
N HIS A 170 -5.87 5.85 5.50
CA HIS A 170 -4.81 5.87 6.50
C HIS A 170 -4.99 4.78 7.57
N VAL A 171 -6.21 4.59 8.09
CA VAL A 171 -6.48 3.51 9.05
C VAL A 171 -6.27 2.14 8.40
N VAL A 172 -6.72 1.92 7.17
CA VAL A 172 -6.51 0.65 6.45
C VAL A 172 -5.02 0.36 6.26
N ILE A 173 -4.22 1.35 5.87
CA ILE A 173 -2.76 1.19 5.70
C ILE A 173 -2.10 0.87 7.04
N HIS A 174 -2.47 1.57 8.12
CA HIS A 174 -1.98 1.30 9.46
C HIS A 174 -2.23 -0.16 9.86
N GLU A 175 -3.45 -0.63 9.73
CA GLU A 175 -3.83 -2.01 10.07
C GLU A 175 -3.19 -3.03 9.13
N TRP A 176 -3.00 -2.68 7.86
CA TRP A 176 -2.29 -3.54 6.92
C TRP A 176 -0.82 -3.72 7.29
N ILE A 177 -0.16 -2.71 7.83
CA ILE A 177 1.20 -2.85 8.37
C ILE A 177 1.22 -3.92 9.46
N HIS A 178 0.26 -3.95 10.39
CA HIS A 178 0.14 -4.99 11.40
C HIS A 178 -0.02 -6.39 10.79
N VAL A 179 -0.89 -6.53 9.78
CA VAL A 179 -1.06 -7.80 9.04
C VAL A 179 0.24 -8.25 8.38
N ALA A 180 0.93 -7.33 7.70
CA ALA A 180 2.11 -7.65 6.91
C ALA A 180 3.34 -7.93 7.77
N THR A 181 3.50 -7.21 8.89
CA THR A 181 4.63 -7.40 9.82
C THR A 181 4.38 -8.44 10.90
N GLN A 182 3.14 -8.93 11.02
CA GLN A 182 2.70 -9.82 12.11
C GLN A 182 3.06 -9.25 13.50
N SER A 183 2.99 -7.92 13.64
CA SER A 183 3.36 -7.20 14.86
C SER A 183 2.27 -6.19 15.26
N SER A 184 1.92 -6.17 16.53
CA SER A 184 1.06 -5.15 17.13
C SER A 184 1.84 -3.93 17.63
N SER A 185 3.15 -3.87 17.40
CA SER A 185 3.99 -2.76 17.82
C SER A 185 3.70 -1.50 17.01
N HIS A 186 3.78 -0.35 17.69
CA HIS A 186 3.61 0.96 17.09
C HIS A 186 4.92 1.73 17.08
N SER A 187 5.10 2.59 16.09
CA SER A 187 6.21 3.53 16.02
C SER A 187 5.88 4.83 16.77
N ALA A 188 6.91 5.64 17.03
CA ALA A 188 6.71 6.98 17.58
C ALA A 188 6.22 7.97 16.51
N HIS A 189 6.39 7.66 15.22
CA HIS A 189 6.19 8.59 14.10
C HIS A 189 5.48 7.93 12.92
N GLY A 190 4.85 8.76 12.08
CA GLY A 190 4.22 8.36 10.83
C GLY A 190 2.92 7.58 11.01
N ILE A 191 2.53 6.87 9.95
CA ILE A 191 1.25 6.14 9.90
C ILE A 191 1.16 4.99 10.93
N SER A 192 2.30 4.46 11.37
CA SER A 192 2.36 3.36 12.36
C SER A 192 2.26 3.82 13.81
N LYS A 193 1.90 5.08 14.09
CA LYS A 193 1.64 5.56 15.46
C LYS A 193 0.38 4.91 16.02
N GLN A 194 0.37 4.70 17.34
CA GLN A 194 -0.81 4.19 18.05
C GLN A 194 -2.04 5.11 17.94
N PHE A 195 -1.79 6.44 17.89
CA PHE A 195 -2.85 7.45 17.79
C PHE A 195 -2.53 8.40 16.64
N LEU A 196 -3.48 8.57 15.72
CA LEU A 196 -3.43 9.54 14.64
C LEU A 196 -4.32 10.74 15.00
N SER A 197 -3.79 11.95 14.85
CA SER A 197 -4.59 13.17 15.01
C SER A 197 -5.52 13.36 13.80
N PRO A 198 -6.56 14.21 13.90
CA PRO A 198 -7.41 14.54 12.75
C PRO A 198 -6.61 15.05 11.55
N GLU A 199 -5.54 15.84 11.78
CA GLU A 199 -4.66 16.36 10.75
C GLU A 199 -3.84 15.26 10.07
N GLU A 200 -3.36 14.29 10.84
CA GLU A 200 -2.65 13.13 10.31
C GLU A 200 -3.57 12.19 9.54
N LEU A 201 -4.83 12.06 9.97
CA LEU A 201 -5.84 11.26 9.28
C LEU A 201 -6.25 11.84 7.91
N THR A 202 -6.14 13.15 7.73
CA THR A 202 -6.52 13.85 6.50
C THR A 202 -5.35 14.53 5.80
N ALA A 203 -4.11 14.08 6.08
CA ALA A 203 -2.92 14.62 5.44
C ALA A 203 -2.86 14.15 3.98
N GLU A 204 -2.60 15.11 3.07
CA GLU A 204 -2.41 14.79 1.65
C GLU A 204 -1.19 13.89 1.44
N PRO A 205 -1.25 12.95 0.46
CA PRO A 205 -0.14 12.09 0.11
C PRO A 205 1.12 12.90 -0.21
N GLY A 206 2.25 12.53 0.39
CA GLY A 206 3.54 13.19 0.16
C GLY A 206 3.74 14.49 0.93
N ASN A 207 2.75 15.00 1.65
CA ASN A 207 2.94 16.11 2.56
C ASN A 207 3.63 15.60 3.83
N LYS A 208 4.96 15.52 3.81
CA LYS A 208 5.82 15.08 4.92
C LYS A 208 5.83 16.05 6.11
N THR A 209 4.80 16.88 6.26
CA THR A 209 4.63 17.77 7.42
C THR A 209 4.16 17.01 8.67
N VAL A 210 4.40 15.71 8.73
CA VAL A 210 4.51 15.05 10.03
C VAL A 210 5.94 15.30 10.48
N ALA A 211 6.09 16.45 11.08
CA ALA A 211 7.31 17.07 11.53
C ALA A 211 8.30 16.06 12.10
N ILE A 212 9.48 16.05 11.53
CA ILE A 212 10.71 15.92 12.31
C ILE A 212 10.68 17.06 13.31
N ALA A 213 10.07 16.84 14.46
CA ALA A 213 10.33 17.66 15.65
C ALA A 213 11.74 17.29 16.08
N THR A 214 12.71 18.06 15.58
CA THR A 214 14.04 18.14 16.15
C THR A 214 13.91 18.61 17.59
N HIS A 215 14.23 17.73 18.51
CA HIS A 215 14.69 18.05 19.87
C HIS A 215 15.98 17.30 20.13
#